data_061e6187c911625560e96eb158b98063
#
_entry.id   061e6187c911625560e96eb158b98063
#
_cell.length_a   1.000
_cell.length_b   1.000
_cell.length_c   1.000
_cell.angle_alpha   90.00
_cell.angle_beta   90.00
_cell.angle_gamma   90.00
#
_symmetry.space_group_name_H-M   'P 1'
#
loop_
_entity.id
_entity.type
_entity.pdbx_description
1 polymer ?
#
loop_
_entity_poly.entity_id
_entity_poly.type
_entity_poly.pdbx_seq_one_letter_code
_entity_poly.pdbx_strand_id
1 'polypeptide(L)'
;MKSDIVLAGVGGQGILSIATILGVAALEEGLYLKQAEVHGMSQRGGDVQSNLRLSSNPIASDLIPLGGADMIVSLEPMEALRYLPYLSKEGWLVTNTTPFVNIPEYPDMEQVTAELESLPHVVAFDMDATAKEVAGPRSANMVLLGACSLFIDGIEAEKIEDGIRKIFGRKGEAMVESNLKAFRAGREKAMEIAKI
;
A
#
# COMPACT_ATOMS: atom_id res chain seq x y z
N MET A 1 17.65 2.04 9.91
CA MET A 1 16.46 1.71 9.12
C MET A 1 15.83 2.98 8.58
N LYS A 2 15.37 2.98 7.34
CA LYS A 2 14.61 4.04 6.68
C LYS A 2 13.67 3.38 5.67
N SER A 3 12.41 3.83 5.61
CA SER A 3 11.45 3.38 4.61
C SER A 3 10.57 4.57 4.19
N ASP A 4 10.75 5.04 2.97
CA ASP A 4 10.00 6.12 2.36
C ASP A 4 8.98 5.54 1.37
N ILE A 5 7.69 5.62 1.69
CA ILE A 5 6.61 4.95 1.00
C ILE A 5 5.64 5.98 0.42
N VAL A 6 5.41 5.94 -0.88
CA VAL A 6 4.31 6.66 -1.53
C VAL A 6 3.10 5.74 -1.59
N LEU A 7 2.07 6.09 -0.86
CA LEU A 7 0.77 5.42 -0.91
C LEU A 7 -0.11 6.15 -1.92
N ALA A 8 -0.69 5.41 -2.85
CA ALA A 8 -1.51 5.97 -3.93
C ALA A 8 -2.80 5.18 -4.13
N GLY A 9 -3.78 5.81 -4.74
CA GLY A 9 -5.06 5.18 -5.06
C GLY A 9 -6.15 6.19 -5.34
N VAL A 10 -7.38 5.70 -5.33
CA VAL A 10 -8.58 6.52 -5.56
C VAL A 10 -9.35 6.68 -4.26
N GLY A 11 -9.91 7.85 -4.04
CA GLY A 11 -10.70 8.18 -2.84
C GLY A 11 -11.82 7.18 -2.60
N GLY A 12 -11.83 6.59 -1.40
CA GLY A 12 -12.77 5.54 -0.99
C GLY A 12 -12.19 4.13 -0.95
N GLN A 13 -11.02 3.86 -1.53
CA GLN A 13 -10.37 2.54 -1.52
C GLN A 13 -9.72 2.17 -0.18
N GLY A 14 -9.59 3.11 0.76
CA GLY A 14 -9.06 2.83 2.10
C GLY A 14 -7.53 2.82 2.19
N ILE A 15 -6.85 3.50 1.27
CA ILE A 15 -5.37 3.59 1.26
C ILE A 15 -4.81 4.18 2.57
N LEU A 16 -5.51 5.12 3.18
CA LEU A 16 -5.10 5.75 4.44
C LEU A 16 -5.15 4.81 5.65
N SER A 17 -5.95 3.76 5.59
CA SER A 17 -5.94 2.73 6.62
C SER A 17 -4.58 2.00 6.67
N ILE A 18 -3.92 1.84 5.53
CA ILE A 18 -2.58 1.27 5.43
C ILE A 18 -1.59 2.17 6.18
N ALA A 19 -1.58 3.49 5.90
CA ALA A 19 -0.73 4.44 6.59
C ALA A 19 -0.95 4.43 8.11
N THR A 20 -2.23 4.37 8.53
CA THR A 20 -2.58 4.33 9.96
C THR A 20 -2.04 3.09 10.66
N ILE A 21 -2.19 1.90 10.05
CA ILE A 21 -1.73 0.64 10.63
C ILE A 21 -0.20 0.61 10.71
N LEU A 22 0.48 0.98 9.61
CA LEU A 22 1.95 1.07 9.58
C LEU A 22 2.47 2.09 10.57
N GLY A 23 1.77 3.22 10.73
CA GLY A 23 2.09 4.24 11.72
C GLY A 23 2.01 3.72 13.15
N VAL A 24 0.96 2.97 13.49
CA VAL A 24 0.82 2.35 14.82
C VAL A 24 1.96 1.36 15.05
N ALA A 25 2.24 0.46 14.10
CA ALA A 25 3.30 -0.52 14.21
C ALA A 25 4.69 0.15 14.37
N ALA A 26 4.97 1.19 13.57
CA ALA A 26 6.23 1.92 13.64
C ALA A 26 6.45 2.61 14.97
N LEU A 27 5.42 3.26 15.53
CA LEU A 27 5.50 3.94 16.83
C LEU A 27 5.75 2.96 17.97
N GLU A 28 5.21 1.73 17.90
CA GLU A 28 5.48 0.70 18.90
C GLU A 28 6.90 0.15 18.87
N GLU A 29 7.50 0.16 17.67
CA GLU A 29 8.91 -0.16 17.51
C GLU A 29 9.84 1.03 17.81
N GLY A 30 9.31 2.15 18.31
CA GLY A 30 10.08 3.34 18.66
C GLY A 30 10.64 4.09 17.47
N LEU A 31 10.07 3.89 16.28
CA LEU A 31 10.49 4.57 15.05
C LEU A 31 9.90 5.98 14.97
N TYR A 32 10.63 6.86 14.32
CA TYR A 32 10.11 8.15 13.88
C TYR A 32 9.21 7.97 12.68
N LEU A 33 8.11 8.72 12.66
CA LEU A 33 7.13 8.71 11.59
C LEU A 33 6.81 10.13 11.16
N LYS A 34 6.71 10.35 9.85
CA LYS A 34 6.08 11.52 9.25
C LYS A 34 5.13 11.10 8.14
N GLN A 35 4.01 11.80 8.05
CA GLN A 35 3.03 11.58 7.00
C GLN A 35 2.57 12.92 6.44
N ALA A 36 2.49 13.02 5.12
CA ALA A 36 1.85 14.12 4.41
C ALA A 36 0.86 13.53 3.39
N GLU A 37 -0.38 13.99 3.47
CA GLU A 37 -1.45 13.53 2.62
C GLU A 37 -1.90 14.64 1.67
N VAL A 38 -2.08 14.28 0.41
CA VAL A 38 -2.65 15.15 -0.62
C VAL A 38 -3.84 14.41 -1.23
N HIS A 39 -4.97 15.05 -1.25
CA HIS A 39 -6.16 14.56 -1.93
C HIS A 39 -6.83 15.71 -2.69
N GLY A 40 -7.49 15.38 -3.79
CA GLY A 40 -8.29 16.32 -4.53
C GLY A 40 -9.50 16.81 -3.73
N MET A 41 -10.16 17.86 -4.19
CA MET A 41 -11.40 18.39 -3.57
C MET A 41 -12.55 17.38 -3.63
N SER A 42 -12.46 16.38 -4.49
CA SER A 42 -13.40 15.25 -4.56
C SER A 42 -13.02 14.19 -3.54
N GLN A 43 -13.84 14.00 -2.51
CA GLN A 43 -13.63 12.98 -1.48
C GLN A 43 -13.85 11.53 -1.96
N ARG A 44 -14.44 11.34 -3.14
CA ARG A 44 -14.67 10.04 -3.78
C ARG A 44 -14.33 10.12 -5.25
N GLY A 45 -13.58 9.14 -5.74
CA GLY A 45 -13.22 9.04 -7.15
C GLY A 45 -12.06 9.94 -7.59
N GLY A 46 -11.54 10.83 -6.73
CA GLY A 46 -10.32 11.60 -6.98
C GLY A 46 -9.08 10.83 -6.57
N ASP A 47 -7.92 11.22 -7.11
CA ASP A 47 -6.63 10.68 -6.71
C ASP A 47 -6.32 11.01 -5.24
N VAL A 48 -5.66 10.08 -4.57
CA VAL A 48 -5.16 10.21 -3.21
C VAL A 48 -3.70 9.82 -3.20
N GLN A 49 -2.87 10.72 -2.68
CA GLN A 49 -1.46 10.47 -2.42
C GLN A 49 -1.15 10.68 -0.95
N SER A 50 -0.38 9.77 -0.36
CA SER A 50 0.18 9.97 0.97
C SER A 50 1.66 9.60 0.98
N ASN A 51 2.51 10.53 1.43
CA ASN A 51 3.90 10.25 1.73
C ASN A 51 3.96 9.72 3.15
N LEU A 52 4.43 8.51 3.33
CA LEU A 52 4.66 7.89 4.63
C LEU A 52 6.17 7.63 4.79
N ARG A 53 6.77 8.26 5.78
CA ARG A 53 8.21 8.15 6.07
C ARG A 53 8.43 7.53 7.44
N LEU A 54 9.17 6.44 7.48
CA LEU A 54 9.54 5.71 8.68
C LEU A 54 11.07 5.69 8.84
N SER A 55 11.59 5.90 10.06
CA SER A 55 13.04 5.90 10.26
C SER A 55 13.41 5.62 11.71
N SER A 56 14.58 5.00 11.92
CA SER A 56 15.22 4.92 13.24
C SER A 56 15.86 6.24 13.68
N ASN A 57 15.94 7.23 12.79
CA ASN A 57 16.47 8.57 13.07
C ASN A 57 15.40 9.64 12.86
N PRO A 58 15.52 10.83 13.47
CA PRO A 58 14.59 11.93 13.23
C PRO A 58 14.47 12.31 11.76
N ILE A 59 13.22 12.51 11.31
CA ILE A 59 12.89 12.85 9.92
C ILE A 59 12.69 14.35 9.81
N ALA A 60 13.48 15.02 8.95
CA ALA A 60 13.42 16.48 8.80
C ALA A 60 12.18 16.94 8.01
N SER A 61 11.86 16.29 6.88
CA SER A 61 10.74 16.63 5.99
C SER A 61 9.73 15.49 5.94
N ASP A 62 8.47 15.82 5.81
CA ASP A 62 7.36 14.87 5.59
C ASP A 62 7.13 14.53 4.10
N LEU A 63 7.79 15.25 3.18
CA LEU A 63 7.73 14.98 1.75
C LEU A 63 8.88 14.09 1.28
N ILE A 64 8.56 13.14 0.41
CA ILE A 64 9.51 12.28 -0.28
C ILE A 64 9.94 12.99 -1.57
N PRO A 65 11.23 13.18 -1.84
CA PRO A 65 11.69 13.77 -3.10
C PRO A 65 11.54 12.79 -4.27
N LEU A 66 11.54 13.33 -5.50
CA LEU A 66 11.58 12.51 -6.71
C LEU A 66 12.78 11.56 -6.68
N GLY A 67 12.56 10.30 -7.06
CA GLY A 67 13.56 9.25 -7.00
C GLY A 67 13.96 8.80 -5.59
N GLY A 68 13.23 9.24 -4.56
CA GLY A 68 13.56 8.97 -3.15
C GLY A 68 12.67 7.94 -2.45
N ALA A 69 11.63 7.45 -3.11
CA ALA A 69 10.74 6.46 -2.53
C ALA A 69 11.37 5.06 -2.58
N ASP A 70 11.40 4.39 -1.44
CA ASP A 70 11.81 2.99 -1.35
C ASP A 70 10.67 2.08 -1.85
N MET A 71 9.42 2.58 -1.82
CA MET A 71 8.25 1.84 -2.29
C MET A 71 7.13 2.77 -2.78
N ILE A 72 6.43 2.31 -3.84
CA ILE A 72 5.10 2.81 -4.21
C ILE A 72 4.09 1.70 -3.91
N VAL A 73 3.03 2.03 -3.19
CA VAL A 73 1.96 1.11 -2.79
C VAL A 73 0.63 1.66 -3.28
N SER A 74 -0.04 0.98 -4.19
CA SER A 74 -1.26 1.50 -4.80
C SER A 74 -2.39 0.47 -4.89
N LEU A 75 -3.62 0.92 -4.62
CA LEU A 75 -4.84 0.13 -4.86
C LEU A 75 -5.38 0.30 -6.28
N GLU A 76 -4.70 1.09 -7.13
CA GLU A 76 -5.15 1.40 -8.47
C GLU A 76 -3.93 1.46 -9.42
N PRO A 77 -3.92 0.68 -10.52
CA PRO A 77 -2.72 0.53 -11.35
C PRO A 77 -2.28 1.82 -12.04
N MET A 78 -3.20 2.67 -12.49
CA MET A 78 -2.85 3.96 -13.09
C MET A 78 -2.26 4.93 -12.07
N GLU A 79 -2.79 4.93 -10.84
CA GLU A 79 -2.22 5.73 -9.76
C GLU A 79 -0.82 5.23 -9.36
N ALA A 80 -0.57 3.91 -9.44
CA ALA A 80 0.78 3.37 -9.28
C ALA A 80 1.76 3.95 -10.29
N LEU A 81 1.41 3.94 -11.57
CA LEU A 81 2.24 4.46 -12.67
C LEU A 81 2.40 6.00 -12.59
N ARG A 82 1.38 6.73 -12.15
CA ARG A 82 1.45 8.19 -11.96
C ARG A 82 2.59 8.62 -11.06
N TYR A 83 2.89 7.85 -10.02
CA TYR A 83 3.90 8.17 -9.03
C TYR A 83 5.27 7.54 -9.28
N LEU A 84 5.49 6.84 -10.40
CA LEU A 84 6.79 6.27 -10.78
C LEU A 84 7.96 7.26 -10.69
N PRO A 85 7.82 8.57 -11.01
CA PRO A 85 8.93 9.51 -10.84
C PRO A 85 9.46 9.63 -9.41
N TYR A 86 8.69 9.20 -8.40
CA TYR A 86 9.14 9.16 -7.01
C TYR A 86 9.94 7.91 -6.67
N LEU A 87 9.76 6.81 -7.42
CA LEU A 87 10.40 5.53 -7.11
C LEU A 87 11.91 5.61 -7.30
N SER A 88 12.66 5.12 -6.32
CA SER A 88 14.11 4.97 -6.44
C SER A 88 14.45 3.80 -7.38
N LYS A 89 15.70 3.72 -7.83
CA LYS A 89 16.15 2.67 -8.75
C LYS A 89 16.00 1.26 -8.18
N GLU A 90 16.16 1.11 -6.88
CA GLU A 90 16.05 -0.16 -6.14
C GLU A 90 14.67 -0.32 -5.46
N GLY A 91 13.79 0.65 -5.68
CA GLY A 91 12.47 0.68 -5.04
C GLY A 91 11.51 -0.35 -5.62
N TRP A 92 10.55 -0.76 -4.80
CA TRP A 92 9.49 -1.71 -5.17
C TRP A 92 8.19 -1.00 -5.50
N LEU A 93 7.51 -1.45 -6.53
CA LEU A 93 6.14 -1.08 -6.82
C LEU A 93 5.22 -2.25 -6.46
N VAL A 94 4.28 -2.01 -5.54
CA VAL A 94 3.28 -2.99 -5.12
C VAL A 94 1.89 -2.45 -5.44
N THR A 95 1.16 -3.11 -6.34
CA THR A 95 -0.11 -2.58 -6.83
C THR A 95 -1.17 -3.63 -7.11
N ASN A 96 -2.43 -3.23 -6.98
CA ASN A 96 -3.57 -3.95 -7.51
C ASN A 96 -3.58 -3.85 -9.04
N THR A 97 -4.01 -4.89 -9.73
CA THR A 97 -4.19 -4.90 -11.20
C THR A 97 -5.61 -4.55 -11.63
N THR A 98 -6.58 -4.57 -10.71
CA THR A 98 -7.97 -4.21 -11.03
C THR A 98 -8.12 -2.70 -11.14
N PRO A 99 -8.54 -2.16 -12.30
CA PRO A 99 -8.67 -0.72 -12.49
C PRO A 99 -9.91 -0.16 -11.77
N PHE A 100 -9.78 1.06 -11.29
CA PHE A 100 -10.92 1.87 -10.86
C PHE A 100 -11.21 2.93 -11.92
N VAL A 101 -12.05 2.59 -12.89
CA VAL A 101 -12.36 3.47 -14.03
C VAL A 101 -13.20 4.67 -13.55
N ASN A 102 -12.53 5.76 -13.21
CA ASN A 102 -13.10 7.01 -12.69
C ASN A 102 -13.06 8.17 -13.70
N ILE A 103 -12.44 7.95 -14.87
CA ILE A 103 -12.31 8.94 -15.94
C ILE A 103 -12.79 8.36 -17.28
N PRO A 104 -13.39 9.17 -18.18
CA PRO A 104 -13.88 8.69 -19.48
C PRO A 104 -12.77 8.12 -20.38
N GLU A 105 -11.55 8.70 -20.31
CA GLU A 105 -10.39 8.33 -21.12
C GLU A 105 -9.41 7.50 -20.30
N TYR A 106 -9.90 6.44 -19.65
CA TYR A 106 -9.01 5.52 -18.92
C TYR A 106 -8.15 4.74 -19.95
N PRO A 107 -6.84 4.62 -19.74
CA PRO A 107 -5.95 3.89 -20.65
C PRO A 107 -6.34 2.44 -20.85
N ASP A 108 -5.93 1.88 -21.99
CA ASP A 108 -6.08 0.46 -22.27
C ASP A 108 -5.30 -0.37 -21.23
N MET A 109 -5.97 -1.34 -20.64
CA MET A 109 -5.37 -2.19 -19.59
C MET A 109 -4.22 -3.05 -20.11
N GLU A 110 -4.17 -3.37 -21.42
CA GLU A 110 -3.03 -4.07 -22.01
C GLU A 110 -1.77 -3.19 -21.91
N GLN A 111 -1.89 -1.89 -22.17
CA GLN A 111 -0.78 -0.94 -22.06
C GLN A 111 -0.36 -0.74 -20.60
N VAL A 112 -1.32 -0.59 -19.70
CA VAL A 112 -1.04 -0.44 -18.26
C VAL A 112 -0.31 -1.67 -17.71
N THR A 113 -0.77 -2.87 -18.08
CA THR A 113 -0.15 -4.13 -17.66
C THR A 113 1.26 -4.27 -18.21
N ALA A 114 1.47 -3.98 -19.50
CA ALA A 114 2.78 -4.04 -20.13
C ALA A 114 3.78 -3.08 -19.46
N GLU A 115 3.33 -1.89 -19.09
CA GLU A 115 4.16 -0.92 -18.37
C GLU A 115 4.55 -1.43 -16.97
N LEU A 116 3.61 -1.98 -16.22
CA LEU A 116 3.88 -2.59 -14.92
C LEU A 116 4.88 -3.75 -15.04
N GLU A 117 4.69 -4.64 -16.00
CA GLU A 117 5.55 -5.82 -16.23
C GLU A 117 6.97 -5.44 -16.69
N SER A 118 7.16 -4.23 -17.24
CA SER A 118 8.47 -3.72 -17.65
C SER A 118 9.36 -3.32 -16.47
N LEU A 119 8.79 -3.15 -15.28
CA LEU A 119 9.52 -2.69 -14.10
C LEU A 119 10.33 -3.83 -13.46
N PRO A 120 11.54 -3.55 -12.99
CA PRO A 120 12.43 -4.58 -12.44
C PRO A 120 11.95 -5.13 -11.08
N HIS A 121 11.32 -4.30 -10.27
CA HIS A 121 10.87 -4.63 -8.93
C HIS A 121 9.39 -4.33 -8.79
N VAL A 122 8.55 -5.27 -9.19
CA VAL A 122 7.10 -5.12 -9.17
C VAL A 122 6.42 -6.35 -8.55
N VAL A 123 5.41 -6.08 -7.74
CA VAL A 123 4.41 -7.05 -7.28
C VAL A 123 3.04 -6.52 -7.66
N ALA A 124 2.42 -7.12 -8.67
CA ALA A 124 1.13 -6.73 -9.20
C ALA A 124 0.24 -7.96 -9.35
N PHE A 125 -0.95 -7.93 -8.76
CA PHE A 125 -1.96 -8.99 -8.89
C PHE A 125 -3.36 -8.48 -8.56
N ASP A 126 -4.39 -9.27 -8.89
CA ASP A 126 -5.78 -8.93 -8.56
C ASP A 126 -6.03 -9.08 -7.05
N MET A 127 -5.93 -7.96 -6.34
CA MET A 127 -6.13 -7.88 -4.90
C MET A 127 -7.62 -7.90 -4.53
N ASP A 128 -8.49 -7.44 -5.42
CA ASP A 128 -9.94 -7.50 -5.22
C ASP A 128 -10.45 -8.94 -5.26
N ALA A 129 -9.99 -9.74 -6.22
CA ALA A 129 -10.32 -11.16 -6.29
C ALA A 129 -9.79 -11.90 -5.04
N THR A 130 -8.53 -11.67 -4.66
CA THR A 130 -7.92 -12.25 -3.45
C THR A 130 -8.71 -11.88 -2.19
N ALA A 131 -9.04 -10.60 -2.03
CA ALA A 131 -9.82 -10.14 -0.88
C ALA A 131 -11.21 -10.79 -0.82
N LYS A 132 -11.90 -10.86 -1.98
CA LYS A 132 -13.23 -11.46 -2.07
C LYS A 132 -13.23 -12.93 -1.68
N GLU A 133 -12.18 -13.67 -2.04
CA GLU A 133 -12.01 -15.09 -1.72
C GLU A 133 -11.85 -15.32 -0.22
N VAL A 134 -10.99 -14.55 0.46
CA VAL A 134 -10.56 -14.87 1.84
C VAL A 134 -11.28 -14.08 2.93
N ALA A 135 -11.79 -12.89 2.63
CA ALA A 135 -12.28 -11.96 3.65
C ALA A 135 -13.53 -11.17 3.23
N GLY A 136 -13.56 -10.70 1.98
CA GLY A 136 -14.67 -9.93 1.42
C GLY A 136 -14.21 -8.74 0.57
N PRO A 137 -15.11 -8.19 -0.24
CA PRO A 137 -14.74 -7.24 -1.32
C PRO A 137 -14.19 -5.90 -0.83
N ARG A 138 -14.29 -5.59 0.47
CA ARG A 138 -13.78 -4.35 1.06
C ARG A 138 -12.43 -4.51 1.74
N SER A 139 -11.77 -5.66 1.60
CA SER A 139 -10.52 -5.99 2.29
C SER A 139 -9.29 -5.93 1.36
N ALA A 140 -9.43 -5.40 0.13
CA ALA A 140 -8.32 -5.27 -0.81
C ALA A 140 -7.17 -4.43 -0.27
N ASN A 141 -7.46 -3.39 0.53
CA ASN A 141 -6.44 -2.60 1.21
C ASN A 141 -5.62 -3.42 2.24
N MET A 142 -6.22 -4.43 2.87
CA MET A 142 -5.48 -5.32 3.78
C MET A 142 -4.65 -6.34 3.01
N VAL A 143 -5.12 -6.81 1.84
CA VAL A 143 -4.31 -7.62 0.92
C VAL A 143 -3.08 -6.82 0.46
N LEU A 144 -3.27 -5.56 0.05
CA LEU A 144 -2.18 -4.67 -0.34
C LEU A 144 -1.20 -4.42 0.82
N LEU A 145 -1.71 -4.20 2.03
CA LEU A 145 -0.87 -4.04 3.24
C LEU A 145 -0.02 -5.30 3.48
N GLY A 146 -0.60 -6.48 3.30
CA GLY A 146 0.13 -7.75 3.40
C GLY A 146 1.23 -7.85 2.35
N ALA A 147 0.90 -7.55 1.10
CA ALA A 147 1.86 -7.60 0.01
C ALA A 147 3.04 -6.64 0.20
N CYS A 148 2.78 -5.39 0.57
CA CYS A 148 3.83 -4.39 0.77
C CYS A 148 4.67 -4.62 2.06
N SER A 149 4.14 -5.35 3.04
CA SER A 149 4.85 -5.63 4.30
C SER A 149 6.17 -6.39 4.13
N LEU A 150 6.33 -7.09 3.01
CA LEU A 150 7.57 -7.83 2.68
C LEU A 150 8.78 -6.90 2.45
N PHE A 151 8.51 -5.67 2.04
CA PHE A 151 9.52 -4.72 1.58
C PHE A 151 9.72 -3.56 2.56
N ILE A 152 9.14 -3.65 3.77
CA ILE A 152 9.28 -2.65 4.82
C ILE A 152 10.32 -3.14 5.82
N ASP A 153 11.51 -2.55 5.79
CA ASP A 153 12.55 -2.86 6.74
C ASP A 153 12.18 -2.41 8.17
N GLY A 154 12.54 -3.24 9.16
CA GLY A 154 12.48 -2.89 10.57
C GLY A 154 11.09 -2.92 11.20
N ILE A 155 10.09 -3.44 10.52
CA ILE A 155 8.77 -3.74 11.11
C ILE A 155 8.38 -5.16 10.72
N GLU A 156 8.40 -6.05 11.70
CA GLU A 156 7.99 -7.44 11.51
C GLU A 156 6.49 -7.56 11.22
N ALA A 157 6.11 -8.59 10.46
CA ALA A 157 4.71 -8.81 10.07
C ALA A 157 3.77 -8.91 11.27
N GLU A 158 4.21 -9.52 12.36
CA GLU A 158 3.48 -9.66 13.61
C GLU A 158 3.12 -8.30 14.22
N LYS A 159 4.00 -7.31 14.10
CA LYS A 159 3.74 -5.94 14.59
C LYS A 159 2.68 -5.22 13.74
N ILE A 160 2.67 -5.49 12.44
CA ILE A 160 1.62 -4.98 11.55
C ILE A 160 0.29 -5.65 11.88
N GLU A 161 0.28 -6.97 12.15
CA GLU A 161 -0.91 -7.67 12.62
C GLU A 161 -1.43 -7.11 13.95
N ASP A 162 -0.56 -6.77 14.89
CA ASP A 162 -0.95 -6.11 16.14
C ASP A 162 -1.55 -4.73 15.89
N GLY A 163 -1.00 -3.98 14.93
CA GLY A 163 -1.59 -2.73 14.45
C GLY A 163 -3.01 -2.92 13.90
N ILE A 164 -3.24 -3.98 13.10
CA ILE A 164 -4.58 -4.34 12.61
C ILE A 164 -5.52 -4.63 13.79
N ARG A 165 -5.11 -5.42 14.76
CA ARG A 165 -5.90 -5.74 15.96
C ARG A 165 -6.29 -4.47 16.74
N LYS A 166 -5.36 -3.55 16.91
CA LYS A 166 -5.61 -2.28 17.62
C LYS A 166 -6.59 -1.38 16.90
N ILE A 167 -6.43 -1.21 15.59
CA ILE A 167 -7.29 -0.34 14.79
C ILE A 167 -8.70 -0.90 14.66
N PHE A 168 -8.83 -2.21 14.45
CA PHE A 168 -10.13 -2.83 14.19
C PHE A 168 -10.76 -3.50 15.41
N GLY A 169 -10.06 -3.65 16.54
CA GLY A 169 -10.55 -4.35 17.73
C GLY A 169 -11.89 -3.83 18.25
N ARG A 170 -12.11 -2.51 18.18
CA ARG A 170 -13.40 -1.89 18.59
C ARG A 170 -14.57 -2.26 17.68
N LYS A 171 -14.31 -2.78 16.48
CA LYS A 171 -15.34 -3.21 15.51
C LYS A 171 -15.71 -4.69 15.64
N GLY A 172 -15.10 -5.39 16.61
CA GLY A 172 -15.36 -6.79 16.92
C GLY A 172 -14.35 -7.77 16.31
N GLU A 173 -14.26 -8.94 16.95
CA GLU A 173 -13.28 -9.98 16.62
C GLU A 173 -13.39 -10.50 15.17
N ALA A 174 -14.64 -10.66 14.68
CA ALA A 174 -14.86 -11.10 13.30
C ALA A 174 -14.27 -10.13 12.26
N MET A 175 -14.28 -8.82 12.53
CA MET A 175 -13.66 -7.83 11.66
C MET A 175 -12.12 -7.92 11.71
N VAL A 176 -11.57 -8.11 12.89
CA VAL A 176 -10.12 -8.30 13.07
C VAL A 176 -9.65 -9.53 12.30
N GLU A 177 -10.28 -10.68 12.51
CA GLU A 177 -9.93 -11.93 11.83
C GLU A 177 -10.05 -11.84 10.31
N SER A 178 -11.09 -11.18 9.80
CA SER A 178 -11.26 -10.95 8.36
C SER A 178 -10.09 -10.13 7.80
N ASN A 179 -9.69 -9.05 8.48
CA ASN A 179 -8.57 -8.22 8.05
C ASN A 179 -7.22 -8.95 8.14
N LEU A 180 -7.00 -9.76 9.17
CA LEU A 180 -5.79 -10.58 9.30
C LEU A 180 -5.69 -11.65 8.20
N LYS A 181 -6.81 -12.29 7.84
CA LYS A 181 -6.85 -13.24 6.71
C LYS A 181 -6.45 -12.57 5.40
N ALA A 182 -7.01 -11.38 5.12
CA ALA A 182 -6.67 -10.60 3.93
C ALA A 182 -5.19 -10.20 3.92
N PHE A 183 -4.66 -9.73 5.03
CA PHE A 183 -3.25 -9.36 5.19
C PHE A 183 -2.34 -10.55 4.88
N ARG A 184 -2.58 -11.71 5.50
CA ARG A 184 -1.77 -12.92 5.32
C ARG A 184 -1.82 -13.43 3.89
N ALA A 185 -3.00 -13.44 3.26
CA ALA A 185 -3.15 -13.84 1.86
C ALA A 185 -2.39 -12.92 0.91
N GLY A 186 -2.41 -11.61 1.16
CA GLY A 186 -1.63 -10.65 0.37
C GLY A 186 -0.13 -10.87 0.50
N ARG A 187 0.35 -11.13 1.73
CA ARG A 187 1.76 -11.43 1.99
C ARG A 187 2.21 -12.70 1.29
N GLU A 188 1.44 -13.77 1.37
CA GLU A 188 1.72 -15.06 0.73
C GLU A 188 1.81 -14.91 -0.80
N LYS A 189 0.82 -14.26 -1.42
CA LYS A 189 0.82 -13.98 -2.86
C LYS A 189 2.04 -13.17 -3.30
N ALA A 190 2.41 -12.15 -2.53
CA ALA A 190 3.56 -11.32 -2.85
C ALA A 190 4.89 -12.09 -2.73
N MET A 191 5.03 -13.01 -1.76
CA MET A 191 6.20 -13.90 -1.65
C MET A 191 6.34 -14.79 -2.89
N GLU A 192 5.23 -15.38 -3.36
CA GLU A 192 5.21 -16.21 -4.58
C GLU A 192 5.68 -15.42 -5.81
N ILE A 193 5.16 -14.18 -5.98
CA ILE A 193 5.48 -13.33 -7.14
C ILE A 193 6.92 -12.84 -7.09
N ALA A 194 7.36 -12.35 -5.93
CA ALA A 194 8.73 -11.84 -5.74
C ALA A 194 9.78 -12.95 -5.63
N LYS A 195 9.36 -14.22 -5.48
CA LYS A 195 10.22 -15.41 -5.33
C LYS A 195 11.18 -15.32 -4.13
N ILE A 196 10.67 -14.82 -3.01
CA ILE A 196 11.37 -14.66 -1.73
C ILE A 196 10.67 -15.42 -0.60
#